data_9e37d62955968fb9a5ebdf19ffb61ce0
#
_entry.id   9e37d62955968fb9a5ebdf19ffb61ce0
#
_cell.length_a   1.000
_cell.length_b   1.000
_cell.length_c   1.000
_cell.angle_alpha   90.00
_cell.angle_beta   90.00
_cell.angle_gamma   90.00
#
_symmetry.space_group_name_H-M   'P 1'
#
loop_
_entity.id
_entity.type
_entity.pdbx_description
1 polymer ?
#
loop_
_entity_poly.entity_id
_entity_poly.type
_entity_poly.pdbx_seq_one_letter_code
_entity_poly.pdbx_strand_id
1 'polypeptide(L)'
;MHDKLYKNILATLVYYDVMDYPMTPFEVWKYLIRSVDKNQGFDEDFMEKEDFSLAKVLAYLEKNDKLKKYIDSKNGYYFLKGRNDLVEKRLEKNKISEKKLGIVLEVARVIRFVPYVRMIAIAGRLATKSAEKNSDLDLLIAVKHGKVFTCRLLVTIIVHLLGKRRHNNKIKDRICLNHFITTKFTISARDMFSSHEYCFLKPIFDNDSFMRFHNSNDWIQNYRPNFSHSSDNISIIKDSRLSRLIRRIGEKTLQSDLIENILGNWQKKKIKNNPKSQTIGGLIISSDEELAFWPNFENQGPAVFEKFQNKLRNLENHNQ
;
A
#
# COMPACT_ATOMS: atom_id res chain seq x y z
N MET A 1 10.17 -27.80 9.93
CA MET A 1 9.42 -27.36 8.73
C MET A 1 7.90 -27.25 8.95
N HIS A 2 7.22 -28.31 9.44
CA HIS A 2 5.77 -28.23 9.69
C HIS A 2 5.33 -27.15 10.69
N ASP A 3 6.10 -26.88 11.72
CA ASP A 3 5.74 -25.89 12.74
C ASP A 3 5.87 -24.43 12.24
N LYS A 4 6.79 -24.18 11.32
CA LYS A 4 7.04 -22.83 10.78
C LYS A 4 5.91 -22.34 9.86
N LEU A 5 5.40 -23.20 8.97
CA LEU A 5 4.25 -22.85 8.11
C LEU A 5 3.00 -22.58 8.95
N TYR A 6 2.74 -23.39 9.98
CA TYR A 6 1.66 -23.17 10.91
C TYR A 6 1.76 -21.77 11.56
N LYS A 7 2.94 -21.44 12.13
CA LYS A 7 3.19 -20.11 12.75
C LYS A 7 2.98 -18.97 11.77
N ASN A 8 3.49 -19.10 10.54
CA ASN A 8 3.34 -18.08 9.50
C ASN A 8 1.88 -17.87 9.09
N ILE A 9 1.08 -18.94 8.92
CA ILE A 9 -0.34 -18.84 8.60
C ILE A 9 -1.10 -18.18 9.76
N LEU A 10 -0.86 -18.63 11.00
CA LEU A 10 -1.52 -18.05 12.18
C LEU A 10 -1.16 -16.56 12.32
N ALA A 11 0.13 -16.20 12.23
CA ALA A 11 0.58 -14.82 12.28
C ALA A 11 -0.07 -13.97 11.18
N THR A 12 -0.20 -14.51 9.96
CA THR A 12 -0.86 -13.82 8.86
C THR A 12 -2.32 -13.53 9.19
N LEU A 13 -3.08 -14.54 9.61
CA LEU A 13 -4.49 -14.36 9.96
C LEU A 13 -4.69 -13.42 11.14
N VAL A 14 -3.82 -13.47 12.16
CA VAL A 14 -3.86 -12.55 13.31
C VAL A 14 -3.57 -11.11 12.87
N TYR A 15 -2.58 -10.88 12.02
CA TYR A 15 -2.24 -9.56 11.51
C TYR A 15 -3.41 -8.93 10.74
N TYR A 16 -4.01 -9.70 9.83
CA TYR A 16 -5.14 -9.23 9.05
C TYR A 16 -6.44 -9.13 9.84
N ASP A 17 -6.59 -9.91 10.92
CA ASP A 17 -7.71 -9.77 11.85
C ASP A 17 -7.68 -8.44 12.63
N VAL A 18 -6.50 -7.93 12.98
CA VAL A 18 -6.35 -6.60 13.59
C VAL A 18 -6.87 -5.49 12.66
N MET A 19 -6.84 -5.73 11.35
CA MET A 19 -7.34 -4.81 10.33
C MET A 19 -8.78 -5.11 9.87
N ASP A 20 -9.50 -6.00 10.57
CA ASP A 20 -10.84 -6.46 10.20
C ASP A 20 -10.92 -7.00 8.75
N TYR A 21 -9.91 -7.78 8.35
CA TYR A 21 -9.73 -8.26 7.00
C TYR A 21 -9.69 -9.80 6.93
N PRO A 22 -10.83 -10.48 6.74
CA PRO A 22 -10.86 -11.93 6.52
C PRO A 22 -10.26 -12.24 5.15
N MET A 23 -9.51 -13.33 5.04
CA MET A 23 -8.66 -13.62 3.87
C MET A 23 -9.12 -14.87 3.11
N THR A 24 -9.01 -14.84 1.79
CA THR A 24 -9.10 -16.04 0.96
C THR A 24 -7.81 -16.88 1.10
N PRO A 25 -7.83 -18.20 0.81
CA PRO A 25 -6.61 -19.02 0.84
C PRO A 25 -5.48 -18.47 -0.03
N PHE A 26 -5.83 -17.92 -1.20
CA PHE A 26 -4.86 -17.28 -2.08
C PHE A 26 -4.22 -16.04 -1.45
N GLU A 27 -5.00 -15.22 -0.75
CA GLU A 27 -4.49 -14.04 -0.03
C GLU A 27 -3.63 -14.46 1.16
N VAL A 28 -4.01 -15.50 1.92
CA VAL A 28 -3.18 -16.05 3.00
C VAL A 28 -1.83 -16.49 2.46
N TRP A 29 -1.82 -17.21 1.34
CA TRP A 29 -0.58 -17.64 0.69
C TRP A 29 0.24 -16.45 0.18
N LYS A 30 -0.37 -15.57 -0.62
CA LYS A 30 0.33 -14.46 -1.29
C LYS A 30 0.92 -13.46 -0.30
N TYR A 31 0.19 -13.16 0.76
CA TYR A 31 0.57 -12.18 1.78
C TYR A 31 1.07 -12.85 3.07
N LEU A 32 1.52 -14.10 2.95
CA LEU A 32 2.04 -14.85 4.08
C LEU A 32 3.12 -14.05 4.81
N ILE A 33 2.96 -13.90 6.12
CA ILE A 33 3.91 -13.18 6.95
C ILE A 33 4.97 -14.15 7.43
N ARG A 34 6.23 -13.75 7.35
CA ARG A 34 7.30 -14.45 8.02
C ARG A 34 7.18 -14.19 9.53
N SER A 35 6.91 -15.23 10.31
CA SER A 35 6.93 -15.11 11.76
C SER A 35 8.37 -14.92 12.22
N VAL A 36 8.60 -13.85 12.99
CA VAL A 36 9.90 -13.55 13.57
C VAL A 36 9.97 -14.25 14.94
N ASP A 37 10.92 -15.13 15.16
CA ASP A 37 11.20 -15.62 16.51
C ASP A 37 11.71 -14.47 17.38
N LYS A 38 11.20 -14.36 18.61
CA LYS A 38 11.42 -13.25 19.54
C LYS A 38 12.89 -12.95 19.88
N ASN A 39 13.80 -13.87 19.58
CA ASN A 39 15.22 -13.79 19.94
C ASN A 39 16.16 -13.51 18.76
N GLN A 40 15.66 -13.50 17.53
CA GLN A 40 16.42 -13.19 16.35
C GLN A 40 15.74 -12.01 15.67
N GLY A 41 16.40 -10.84 15.69
CA GLY A 41 16.06 -9.76 14.78
C GLY A 41 15.97 -10.28 13.36
N PHE A 42 15.49 -9.50 12.41
CA PHE A 42 15.54 -9.89 10.99
C PHE A 42 17.00 -10.17 10.61
N ASP A 43 17.42 -11.43 10.78
CA ASP A 43 18.75 -11.89 10.39
C ASP A 43 18.75 -11.96 8.87
N GLU A 44 19.46 -11.04 8.24
CA GLU A 44 19.63 -10.99 6.78
C GLU A 44 20.34 -12.25 6.25
N ASP A 45 21.09 -12.96 7.10
CA ASP A 45 21.86 -14.16 6.73
C ASP A 45 21.06 -15.48 6.71
N PHE A 46 19.82 -15.51 7.17
CA PHE A 46 18.98 -16.74 7.17
C PHE A 46 17.96 -16.73 6.01
N MET A 47 18.41 -16.41 4.81
CA MET A 47 17.61 -16.44 3.57
C MET A 47 17.55 -17.83 2.95
N GLU A 48 17.21 -18.88 3.68
CA GLU A 48 16.62 -20.03 3.03
C GLU A 48 15.26 -19.59 2.46
N LYS A 49 15.15 -19.53 1.15
CA LYS A 49 13.89 -19.32 0.42
C LYS A 49 12.99 -20.53 0.69
N GLU A 50 12.29 -20.52 1.82
CA GLU A 50 11.23 -21.48 2.06
C GLU A 50 10.06 -21.13 1.14
N ASP A 51 9.94 -21.87 0.06
CA ASP A 51 8.80 -21.76 -0.84
C ASP A 51 7.61 -22.52 -0.26
N PHE A 52 6.70 -21.78 0.34
CA PHE A 52 5.41 -22.31 0.78
C PHE A 52 4.42 -22.24 -0.38
N SER A 53 4.22 -23.37 -1.08
CA SER A 53 3.25 -23.43 -2.18
C SER A 53 1.82 -23.17 -1.71
N LEU A 54 0.99 -22.63 -2.61
CA LEU A 54 -0.45 -22.40 -2.35
C LEU A 54 -1.14 -23.71 -1.91
N ALA A 55 -0.80 -24.84 -2.53
CA ALA A 55 -1.36 -26.16 -2.18
C ALA A 55 -1.05 -26.55 -0.73
N LYS A 56 0.17 -26.28 -0.23
CA LYS A 56 0.52 -26.52 1.17
C LYS A 56 -0.26 -25.62 2.11
N VAL A 57 -0.38 -24.31 1.81
CA VAL A 57 -1.15 -23.37 2.63
C VAL A 57 -2.62 -23.78 2.70
N LEU A 58 -3.23 -24.16 1.57
CA LEU A 58 -4.60 -24.64 1.50
C LEU A 58 -4.80 -25.90 2.36
N ALA A 59 -3.90 -26.89 2.22
CA ALA A 59 -3.97 -28.12 3.01
C ALA A 59 -3.88 -27.86 4.53
N TYR A 60 -3.06 -26.86 4.95
CA TYR A 60 -2.99 -26.46 6.35
C TYR A 60 -4.27 -25.78 6.83
N LEU A 61 -4.82 -24.86 6.06
CA LEU A 61 -6.08 -24.18 6.39
C LEU A 61 -7.25 -25.17 6.56
N GLU A 62 -7.30 -26.21 5.73
CA GLU A 62 -8.40 -27.18 5.72
C GLU A 62 -8.22 -28.34 6.72
N LYS A 63 -6.98 -28.80 6.94
CA LYS A 63 -6.73 -30.10 7.61
C LYS A 63 -5.93 -30.00 8.91
N ASN A 64 -5.31 -28.84 9.23
CA ASN A 64 -4.46 -28.75 10.41
C ASN A 64 -5.30 -28.51 11.67
N ASP A 65 -5.35 -29.50 12.56
CA ASP A 65 -6.16 -29.46 13.77
C ASP A 65 -5.70 -28.40 14.78
N LYS A 66 -4.39 -28.07 14.82
CA LYS A 66 -3.87 -26.98 15.66
C LYS A 66 -4.41 -25.65 15.19
N LEU A 67 -4.43 -25.40 13.87
CA LEU A 67 -4.96 -24.17 13.27
C LEU A 67 -6.46 -24.03 13.50
N LYS A 68 -7.22 -25.11 13.35
CA LYS A 68 -8.67 -25.15 13.56
C LYS A 68 -9.11 -24.79 14.99
N LYS A 69 -8.20 -24.80 15.95
CA LYS A 69 -8.50 -24.27 17.30
C LYS A 69 -8.70 -22.77 17.30
N TYR A 70 -8.06 -22.02 16.40
CA TYR A 70 -8.02 -20.56 16.37
C TYR A 70 -8.79 -19.92 15.23
N ILE A 71 -8.90 -20.63 14.11
CA ILE A 71 -9.50 -20.10 12.89
C ILE A 71 -10.84 -20.75 12.59
N ASP A 72 -11.63 -20.03 11.81
CA ASP A 72 -12.87 -20.49 11.22
C ASP A 72 -12.95 -20.03 9.77
N SER A 73 -13.92 -20.55 9.02
CA SER A 73 -14.11 -20.17 7.61
C SER A 73 -15.57 -20.02 7.26
N LYS A 74 -15.87 -19.05 6.37
CA LYS A 74 -17.20 -18.81 5.82
C LYS A 74 -17.08 -18.26 4.41
N ASN A 75 -17.82 -18.83 3.46
CA ASN A 75 -17.85 -18.37 2.06
C ASN A 75 -16.46 -18.26 1.40
N GLY A 76 -15.54 -19.17 1.72
CA GLY A 76 -14.17 -19.16 1.19
C GLY A 76 -13.21 -18.14 1.84
N TYR A 77 -13.65 -17.46 2.89
CA TYR A 77 -12.80 -16.58 3.70
C TYR A 77 -12.42 -17.24 5.01
N TYR A 78 -11.18 -17.06 5.44
CA TYR A 78 -10.63 -17.52 6.71
C TYR A 78 -10.42 -16.33 7.65
N PHE A 79 -10.73 -16.50 8.93
CA PHE A 79 -10.67 -15.48 9.98
C PHE A 79 -10.50 -16.14 11.36
N LEU A 80 -10.19 -15.36 12.39
CA LEU A 80 -10.13 -15.89 13.76
C LEU A 80 -11.52 -16.24 14.28
N LYS A 81 -11.65 -17.31 15.07
CA LYS A 81 -12.91 -17.74 15.65
C LYS A 81 -13.67 -16.60 16.31
N GLY A 82 -14.99 -16.62 16.17
CA GLY A 82 -15.87 -15.59 16.70
C GLY A 82 -15.97 -14.32 15.84
N ARG A 83 -15.29 -14.26 14.67
CA ARG A 83 -15.25 -13.10 13.79
C ARG A 83 -15.95 -13.31 12.44
N ASN A 84 -17.00 -14.12 12.40
CA ASN A 84 -17.74 -14.46 11.18
C ASN A 84 -18.46 -13.25 10.54
N ASP A 85 -18.74 -12.20 11.30
CA ASP A 85 -19.30 -10.92 10.85
C ASP A 85 -18.38 -10.17 9.87
N LEU A 86 -17.08 -10.45 9.91
CA LEU A 86 -16.10 -9.82 9.02
C LEU A 86 -16.35 -10.13 7.54
N VAL A 87 -16.93 -11.28 7.23
CA VAL A 87 -17.17 -11.69 5.84
C VAL A 87 -18.19 -10.77 5.17
N GLU A 88 -19.31 -10.53 5.82
CA GLU A 88 -20.33 -9.61 5.32
C GLU A 88 -19.81 -8.18 5.21
N LYS A 89 -19.09 -7.71 6.23
CA LYS A 89 -18.42 -6.39 6.22
C LYS A 89 -17.46 -6.25 5.04
N ARG A 90 -16.68 -7.29 4.75
CA ARG A 90 -15.76 -7.29 3.61
C ARG A 90 -16.50 -7.21 2.28
N LEU A 91 -17.56 -7.98 2.12
CA LEU A 91 -18.38 -7.95 0.89
C LEU A 91 -19.02 -6.58 0.67
N GLU A 92 -19.49 -5.92 1.73
CA GLU A 92 -20.02 -4.55 1.65
C GLU A 92 -18.91 -3.55 1.25
N LYS A 93 -17.73 -3.61 1.90
CA LYS A 93 -16.59 -2.76 1.58
C LYS A 93 -16.08 -2.96 0.16
N ASN A 94 -16.13 -4.19 -0.37
CA ASN A 94 -15.81 -4.46 -1.77
C ASN A 94 -16.74 -3.69 -2.72
N LYS A 95 -18.05 -3.72 -2.50
CA LYS A 95 -19.05 -2.99 -3.31
C LYS A 95 -18.80 -1.46 -3.26
N ILE A 96 -18.45 -0.94 -2.09
CA ILE A 96 -18.11 0.48 -1.93
C ILE A 96 -16.84 0.80 -2.70
N SER A 97 -15.82 -0.05 -2.61
CA SER A 97 -14.52 0.13 -3.27
C SER A 97 -14.67 0.13 -4.80
N GLU A 98 -15.52 -0.72 -5.36
CA GLU A 98 -15.79 -0.73 -6.80
C GLU A 98 -16.40 0.59 -7.31
N LYS A 99 -17.34 1.17 -6.55
CA LYS A 99 -17.90 2.50 -6.88
C LYS A 99 -16.84 3.60 -6.81
N LYS A 100 -15.98 3.57 -5.78
CA LYS A 100 -14.92 4.55 -5.59
C LYS A 100 -13.80 4.43 -6.64
N LEU A 101 -13.56 3.23 -7.16
CA LEU A 101 -12.61 3.00 -8.25
C LEU A 101 -12.94 3.85 -9.49
N GLY A 102 -14.23 3.99 -9.84
CA GLY A 102 -14.66 4.86 -10.94
C GLY A 102 -14.14 6.29 -10.80
N ILE A 103 -14.25 6.87 -9.59
CA ILE A 103 -13.78 8.24 -9.31
C ILE A 103 -12.26 8.37 -9.51
N VAL A 104 -11.51 7.38 -9.03
CA VAL A 104 -10.05 7.37 -9.19
C VAL A 104 -9.66 7.28 -10.67
N LEU A 105 -10.34 6.43 -11.44
CA LEU A 105 -10.06 6.27 -12.88
C LEU A 105 -10.38 7.54 -13.67
N GLU A 106 -11.44 8.27 -13.33
CA GLU A 106 -11.74 9.59 -13.94
C GLU A 106 -10.59 10.56 -13.74
N VAL A 107 -10.13 10.72 -12.50
CA VAL A 107 -9.02 11.62 -12.18
C VAL A 107 -7.72 11.15 -12.83
N ALA A 108 -7.40 9.87 -12.78
CA ALA A 108 -6.19 9.31 -13.35
C ALA A 108 -6.12 9.48 -14.89
N ARG A 109 -7.26 9.40 -15.59
CA ARG A 109 -7.33 9.71 -17.03
C ARG A 109 -6.90 11.14 -17.35
N VAL A 110 -7.07 12.07 -16.44
CA VAL A 110 -6.65 13.47 -16.60
C VAL A 110 -5.20 13.66 -16.17
N ILE A 111 -4.82 13.21 -14.96
CA ILE A 111 -3.47 13.45 -14.46
C ILE A 111 -2.38 12.70 -15.23
N ARG A 112 -2.70 11.66 -15.99
CA ARG A 112 -1.72 11.00 -16.90
C ARG A 112 -1.15 11.95 -17.97
N PHE A 113 -1.79 13.08 -18.25
CA PHE A 113 -1.30 14.10 -19.17
C PHE A 113 -0.30 15.06 -18.51
N VAL A 114 -0.20 15.06 -17.19
CA VAL A 114 0.69 15.96 -16.45
C VAL A 114 2.15 15.65 -16.79
N PRO A 115 2.97 16.65 -17.14
CA PRO A 115 4.41 16.49 -17.32
C PRO A 115 5.05 15.78 -16.15
N TYR A 116 5.99 14.89 -16.45
CA TYR A 116 6.78 14.11 -15.50
C TYR A 116 6.04 12.98 -14.78
N VAL A 117 4.72 12.81 -14.88
CA VAL A 117 4.03 11.62 -14.35
C VAL A 117 4.52 10.38 -15.11
N ARG A 118 4.91 9.34 -14.36
CA ARG A 118 5.41 8.06 -14.90
C ARG A 118 4.56 6.87 -14.48
N MET A 119 3.99 6.88 -13.29
CA MET A 119 3.13 5.80 -12.80
C MET A 119 2.04 6.39 -11.91
N ILE A 120 0.86 5.78 -11.93
CA ILE A 120 -0.21 6.05 -10.98
C ILE A 120 -0.68 4.69 -10.44
N ALA A 121 -0.64 4.54 -9.12
CA ALA A 121 -1.15 3.37 -8.44
C ALA A 121 -2.12 3.76 -7.32
N ILE A 122 -3.14 2.93 -7.13
CA ILE A 122 -4.06 3.04 -6.00
C ILE A 122 -3.37 2.48 -4.77
N ALA A 123 -3.47 3.17 -3.65
CA ALA A 123 -2.92 2.78 -2.35
C ALA A 123 -4.01 2.65 -1.28
N GLY A 124 -3.61 2.28 -0.07
CA GLY A 124 -4.44 2.28 1.13
C GLY A 124 -5.70 1.41 1.03
N ARG A 125 -6.77 1.84 1.69
CA ARG A 125 -8.02 1.07 1.81
C ARG A 125 -8.69 0.72 0.48
N LEU A 126 -8.52 1.55 -0.54
CA LEU A 126 -9.09 1.24 -1.86
C LEU A 126 -8.31 0.12 -2.55
N ALA A 127 -7.00 0.08 -2.40
CA ALA A 127 -6.15 -0.98 -2.94
C ALA A 127 -6.47 -2.35 -2.35
N THR A 128 -6.77 -2.40 -1.05
CA THR A 128 -7.20 -3.62 -0.33
C THR A 128 -8.67 -3.96 -0.53
N LYS A 129 -9.44 -3.16 -1.29
CA LYS A 129 -10.90 -3.25 -1.40
C LYS A 129 -11.62 -3.17 -0.04
N SER A 130 -11.06 -2.41 0.90
CA SER A 130 -11.63 -2.20 2.24
C SER A 130 -12.10 -0.76 2.48
N ALA A 131 -12.38 -0.01 1.40
CA ALA A 131 -12.82 1.37 1.48
C ALA A 131 -14.19 1.49 2.18
N GLU A 132 -14.34 2.54 2.97
CA GLU A 132 -15.59 2.88 3.66
C GLU A 132 -16.31 4.03 2.95
N LYS A 133 -17.59 4.23 3.26
CA LYS A 133 -18.42 5.28 2.62
C LYS A 133 -17.77 6.66 2.71
N ASN A 134 -17.15 6.98 3.84
CA ASN A 134 -16.57 8.30 4.12
C ASN A 134 -15.05 8.40 3.90
N SER A 135 -14.38 7.30 3.45
CA SER A 135 -12.94 7.33 3.22
C SER A 135 -12.56 8.16 1.99
N ASP A 136 -11.36 8.70 2.00
CA ASP A 136 -10.67 9.27 0.86
C ASP A 136 -10.08 8.21 -0.07
N LEU A 137 -9.34 8.64 -1.07
CA LEU A 137 -8.83 7.82 -2.17
C LEU A 137 -7.33 8.09 -2.31
N ASP A 138 -6.52 7.20 -1.75
CA ASP A 138 -5.07 7.34 -1.72
C ASP A 138 -4.43 6.94 -3.05
N LEU A 139 -3.48 7.75 -3.53
CA LEU A 139 -2.68 7.49 -4.71
C LEU A 139 -1.19 7.55 -4.41
N LEU A 140 -0.46 6.58 -4.94
CA LEU A 140 0.99 6.65 -5.13
C LEU A 140 1.27 7.10 -6.56
N ILE A 141 2.05 8.17 -6.74
CA ILE A 141 2.41 8.70 -8.04
C ILE A 141 3.92 8.66 -8.19
N ALA A 142 4.42 7.91 -9.19
CA ALA A 142 5.82 7.98 -9.56
C ALA A 142 6.06 9.07 -10.61
N VAL A 143 7.14 9.81 -10.41
CA VAL A 143 7.51 11.00 -11.15
C VAL A 143 8.91 10.85 -11.74
N LYS A 144 9.17 11.44 -12.90
CA LYS A 144 10.54 11.51 -13.44
C LYS A 144 11.49 12.06 -12.38
N HIS A 145 12.63 11.36 -12.19
CA HIS A 145 13.67 11.81 -11.27
C HIS A 145 14.07 13.28 -11.51
N GLY A 146 14.28 14.03 -10.42
CA GLY A 146 14.62 15.45 -10.44
C GLY A 146 13.47 16.40 -10.80
N LYS A 147 12.19 15.94 -10.73
CA LYS A 147 11.02 16.77 -11.07
C LYS A 147 9.82 16.54 -10.14
N VAL A 148 10.07 16.10 -8.91
CA VAL A 148 9.01 15.71 -7.96
C VAL A 148 8.16 16.91 -7.51
N PHE A 149 8.78 18.06 -7.26
CA PHE A 149 8.07 19.25 -6.78
C PHE A 149 7.25 19.92 -7.88
N THR A 150 7.79 20.02 -9.09
CA THR A 150 7.07 20.54 -10.25
C THR A 150 5.86 19.65 -10.58
N CYS A 151 6.07 18.35 -10.67
CA CYS A 151 5.00 17.42 -10.98
C CYS A 151 3.91 17.42 -9.90
N ARG A 152 4.30 17.37 -8.61
CA ARG A 152 3.35 17.40 -7.49
C ARG A 152 2.50 18.67 -7.51
N LEU A 153 3.08 19.83 -7.81
CA LEU A 153 2.34 21.07 -7.92
C LEU A 153 1.29 20.98 -9.02
N LEU A 154 1.69 20.57 -10.23
CA LEU A 154 0.78 20.45 -11.38
C LEU A 154 -0.35 19.45 -11.12
N VAL A 155 -0.04 18.26 -10.61
CA VAL A 155 -1.06 17.27 -10.22
C VAL A 155 -2.01 17.85 -9.18
N THR A 156 -1.47 18.54 -8.18
CA THR A 156 -2.27 19.18 -7.10
C THR A 156 -3.24 20.21 -7.66
N ILE A 157 -2.78 21.07 -8.57
CA ILE A 157 -3.62 22.10 -9.22
C ILE A 157 -4.73 21.42 -10.03
N ILE A 158 -4.39 20.45 -10.87
CA ILE A 158 -5.37 19.75 -11.72
C ILE A 158 -6.42 19.03 -10.88
N VAL A 159 -6.03 18.26 -9.87
CA VAL A 159 -6.97 17.55 -9.00
C VAL A 159 -7.84 18.54 -8.19
N HIS A 160 -7.29 19.72 -7.88
CA HIS A 160 -8.06 20.80 -7.24
C HIS A 160 -9.09 21.41 -8.19
N LEU A 161 -8.71 21.71 -9.43
CA LEU A 161 -9.62 22.26 -10.46
C LEU A 161 -10.73 21.26 -10.81
N LEU A 162 -10.45 19.97 -10.80
CA LEU A 162 -11.47 18.92 -10.94
C LEU A 162 -12.42 18.83 -9.73
N GLY A 163 -12.19 19.64 -8.67
CA GLY A 163 -12.96 19.57 -7.46
C GLY A 163 -12.83 18.26 -6.69
N LYS A 164 -11.82 17.44 -7.01
CA LYS A 164 -11.63 16.07 -6.43
C LYS A 164 -10.52 16.02 -5.37
N ARG A 165 -9.84 17.10 -5.08
CA ARG A 165 -8.75 17.12 -4.09
C ARG A 165 -9.28 17.04 -2.66
N ARG A 166 -8.64 16.18 -1.83
CA ARG A 166 -8.82 16.19 -0.37
C ARG A 166 -8.22 17.47 0.22
N HIS A 167 -9.02 18.22 0.95
CA HIS A 167 -8.58 19.41 1.69
C HIS A 167 -9.55 19.73 2.82
N ASN A 168 -9.05 20.28 3.92
CA ASN A 168 -9.83 20.62 5.11
C ASN A 168 -10.75 19.45 5.52
N ASN A 169 -12.05 19.70 5.66
CA ASN A 169 -13.06 18.70 6.04
C ASN A 169 -13.64 17.93 4.85
N LYS A 170 -13.21 18.23 3.61
CA LYS A 170 -13.65 17.50 2.40
C LYS A 170 -12.79 16.25 2.22
N ILE A 171 -13.23 15.13 2.81
CA ILE A 171 -12.52 13.84 2.83
C ILE A 171 -13.18 12.82 1.91
N LYS A 172 -14.48 12.59 2.08
CA LYS A 172 -15.25 11.60 1.34
C LYS A 172 -15.08 11.75 -0.16
N ASP A 173 -14.70 10.64 -0.82
CA ASP A 173 -14.54 10.56 -2.29
C ASP A 173 -13.55 11.58 -2.87
N ARG A 174 -12.56 11.99 -2.07
CA ARG A 174 -11.51 12.94 -2.49
C ARG A 174 -10.17 12.24 -2.63
N ILE A 175 -9.44 12.64 -3.66
CA ILE A 175 -8.08 12.15 -3.92
C ILE A 175 -7.13 12.70 -2.87
N CYS A 176 -6.48 11.80 -2.17
CA CYS A 176 -5.40 12.09 -1.23
C CYS A 176 -4.06 11.97 -1.98
N LEU A 177 -3.39 13.09 -2.17
CA LEU A 177 -2.08 13.19 -2.82
C LEU A 177 -0.99 13.15 -1.75
N ASN A 178 -0.95 12.08 -0.99
CA ASN A 178 -0.08 11.92 0.17
C ASN A 178 1.24 11.21 -0.15
N HIS A 179 1.40 10.63 -1.37
CA HIS A 179 2.62 9.91 -1.67
C HIS A 179 3.09 10.14 -3.12
N PHE A 180 4.29 10.72 -3.27
CA PHE A 180 5.00 10.87 -4.53
C PHE A 180 6.40 10.29 -4.37
N ILE A 181 6.86 9.55 -5.38
CA ILE A 181 8.22 9.00 -5.45
C ILE A 181 8.82 9.35 -6.82
N THR A 182 10.14 9.38 -6.91
CA THR A 182 10.78 9.48 -8.23
C THR A 182 10.94 8.11 -8.90
N THR A 183 11.35 8.10 -10.17
CA THR A 183 11.68 6.86 -10.92
C THR A 183 12.93 6.13 -10.41
N LYS A 184 13.56 6.57 -9.34
CA LYS A 184 14.53 5.77 -8.58
C LYS A 184 13.83 4.72 -7.72
N PHE A 185 12.50 4.90 -7.49
CA PHE A 185 11.65 3.99 -6.73
C PHE A 185 12.15 3.69 -5.31
N THR A 186 12.90 4.62 -4.71
CA THR A 186 13.39 4.48 -3.34
C THR A 186 12.26 4.77 -2.35
N ILE A 187 12.07 3.86 -1.39
CA ILE A 187 11.15 4.00 -0.28
C ILE A 187 11.95 4.08 1.01
N SER A 188 11.68 5.11 1.82
CA SER A 188 12.40 5.37 3.07
C SER A 188 11.92 4.52 4.23
N ALA A 189 10.60 4.29 4.34
CA ALA A 189 10.01 3.46 5.39
C ALA A 189 9.97 2.00 4.95
N ARG A 190 10.74 1.13 5.63
CA ARG A 190 10.88 -0.30 5.29
C ARG A 190 10.53 -1.16 6.50
N ASP A 191 9.26 -1.20 6.86
CA ASP A 191 8.74 -1.94 7.99
C ASP A 191 7.59 -2.87 7.59
N MET A 192 7.05 -3.57 8.57
CA MET A 192 5.94 -4.50 8.38
C MET A 192 4.70 -3.83 7.81
N PHE A 193 4.38 -2.61 8.26
CA PHE A 193 3.22 -1.85 7.78
C PHE A 193 3.45 -1.37 6.34
N SER A 194 4.61 -0.81 6.04
CA SER A 194 4.98 -0.38 4.70
C SER A 194 4.98 -1.57 3.73
N SER A 195 5.46 -2.75 4.17
CA SER A 195 5.37 -3.96 3.34
C SER A 195 3.92 -4.32 3.01
N HIS A 196 2.97 -4.15 3.94
CA HIS A 196 1.54 -4.33 3.68
C HIS A 196 1.03 -3.31 2.66
N GLU A 197 1.29 -2.03 2.86
CA GLU A 197 0.82 -0.97 1.96
C GLU A 197 1.28 -1.22 0.51
N TYR A 198 2.56 -1.54 0.32
CA TYR A 198 3.13 -1.72 -1.02
C TYR A 198 2.76 -3.05 -1.69
N CYS A 199 2.51 -4.13 -0.92
CA CYS A 199 1.99 -5.38 -1.46
C CYS A 199 0.61 -5.24 -2.12
N PHE A 200 -0.22 -4.34 -1.59
CA PHE A 200 -1.58 -4.16 -2.07
C PHE A 200 -1.72 -3.09 -3.15
N LEU A 201 -0.68 -2.35 -3.49
CA LEU A 201 -0.74 -1.35 -4.57
C LEU A 201 -1.35 -1.94 -5.85
N LYS A 202 -2.19 -1.15 -6.50
CA LYS A 202 -2.83 -1.51 -7.78
C LYS A 202 -2.44 -0.52 -8.86
N PRO A 203 -1.66 -0.92 -9.88
CA PRO A 203 -1.32 -0.05 -10.98
C PRO A 203 -2.56 0.28 -11.79
N ILE A 204 -2.75 1.56 -12.10
CA ILE A 204 -3.80 2.02 -13.00
C ILE A 204 -3.25 2.70 -14.25
N PHE A 205 -2.00 3.19 -14.18
CA PHE A 205 -1.28 3.78 -15.30
C PHE A 205 0.20 3.39 -15.25
N ASP A 206 0.73 2.92 -16.38
CA ASP A 206 2.11 2.46 -16.61
C ASP A 206 2.54 1.28 -15.73
N ASN A 207 2.19 0.09 -16.18
CA ASN A 207 2.55 -1.16 -15.52
C ASN A 207 4.06 -1.43 -15.53
N ASP A 208 4.80 -0.99 -16.54
CA ASP A 208 6.26 -1.21 -16.64
C ASP A 208 7.00 -0.46 -15.51
N SER A 209 6.61 0.78 -15.23
CA SER A 209 7.12 1.52 -14.08
C SER A 209 6.74 0.87 -12.75
N PHE A 210 5.55 0.27 -12.67
CA PHE A 210 5.11 -0.45 -11.50
C PHE A 210 5.92 -1.73 -11.24
N MET A 211 6.23 -2.47 -12.30
CA MET A 211 7.14 -3.63 -12.19
C MET A 211 8.54 -3.21 -11.72
N ARG A 212 9.07 -2.11 -12.28
CA ARG A 212 10.37 -1.56 -11.83
C ARG A 212 10.32 -1.11 -10.37
N PHE A 213 9.21 -0.52 -9.92
CA PHE A 213 9.03 -0.17 -8.51
C PHE A 213 9.17 -1.39 -7.60
N HIS A 214 8.48 -2.49 -7.91
CA HIS A 214 8.55 -3.70 -7.10
C HIS A 214 9.93 -4.36 -7.15
N ASN A 215 10.56 -4.40 -8.31
CA ASN A 215 11.93 -4.93 -8.44
C ASN A 215 12.97 -4.14 -7.66
N SER A 216 12.74 -2.82 -7.48
CA SER A 216 13.60 -1.96 -6.65
C SER A 216 13.28 -2.03 -5.15
N ASN A 217 12.21 -2.73 -4.78
CA ASN A 217 11.74 -2.86 -3.40
C ASN A 217 11.56 -4.33 -3.00
N ASP A 218 12.55 -5.15 -3.31
CA ASP A 218 12.60 -6.59 -2.97
C ASP A 218 12.62 -6.85 -1.46
N TRP A 219 13.03 -5.86 -0.65
CA TRP A 219 12.94 -5.89 0.82
C TRP A 219 11.54 -6.26 1.33
N ILE A 220 10.48 -6.07 0.54
CA ILE A 220 9.11 -6.49 0.87
C ILE A 220 9.06 -8.00 1.14
N GLN A 221 9.86 -8.80 0.42
CA GLN A 221 9.93 -10.26 0.59
C GLN A 221 10.55 -10.69 1.93
N ASN A 222 11.29 -9.80 2.62
CA ASN A 222 11.77 -10.08 3.96
C ASN A 222 10.61 -10.28 4.94
N TYR A 223 9.52 -9.55 4.74
CA TYR A 223 8.29 -9.65 5.54
C TYR A 223 7.28 -10.63 4.95
N ARG A 224 7.23 -10.75 3.62
CA ARG A 224 6.21 -11.48 2.86
C ARG A 224 6.87 -12.35 1.79
N PRO A 225 7.38 -13.53 2.21
CA PRO A 225 8.24 -14.36 1.35
C PRO A 225 7.57 -14.82 0.06
N ASN A 226 6.26 -15.04 0.06
CA ASN A 226 5.50 -15.47 -1.13
C ASN A 226 5.04 -14.31 -2.01
N PHE A 227 5.30 -13.07 -1.60
CA PHE A 227 4.86 -11.94 -2.40
C PHE A 227 5.65 -11.85 -3.69
N SER A 228 4.95 -11.98 -4.78
CA SER A 228 5.46 -11.72 -6.12
C SER A 228 4.47 -10.88 -6.90
N HIS A 229 4.99 -10.08 -7.80
CA HIS A 229 4.18 -9.31 -8.72
C HIS A 229 4.08 -10.09 -10.03
N SER A 230 2.85 -10.36 -10.49
CA SER A 230 2.66 -10.94 -11.81
C SER A 230 2.70 -9.84 -12.87
N SER A 231 3.36 -10.11 -13.99
CA SER A 231 3.36 -9.25 -15.18
C SER A 231 1.96 -9.08 -15.80
N ASP A 232 0.99 -9.86 -15.35
CA ASP A 232 -0.39 -9.88 -15.88
C ASP A 232 -1.25 -8.72 -15.37
N ASN A 233 -0.72 -7.83 -14.52
CA ASN A 233 -1.41 -6.61 -14.13
C ASN A 233 -1.40 -5.61 -15.29
N ILE A 234 -2.40 -5.71 -16.14
CA ILE A 234 -2.61 -4.77 -17.23
C ILE A 234 -3.03 -3.42 -16.63
N SER A 235 -2.32 -2.36 -16.98
CA SER A 235 -2.74 -0.99 -16.64
C SER A 235 -4.13 -0.71 -17.20
N ILE A 236 -5.06 -0.31 -16.32
CA ILE A 236 -6.45 -0.01 -16.73
C ILE A 236 -6.48 1.17 -17.70
N ILE A 237 -5.55 2.12 -17.55
CA ILE A 237 -5.44 3.31 -18.40
C ILE A 237 -4.21 3.16 -19.30
N LYS A 238 -4.47 3.01 -20.59
CA LYS A 238 -3.42 2.94 -21.63
C LYS A 238 -2.83 4.31 -21.90
N ASP A 239 -1.53 4.37 -22.12
CA ASP A 239 -0.85 5.59 -22.57
C ASP A 239 -1.09 5.83 -24.08
N SER A 240 -1.74 6.95 -24.39
CA SER A 240 -2.04 7.31 -25.79
C SER A 240 -0.90 8.11 -26.42
N ARG A 241 -0.86 8.17 -27.77
CA ARG A 241 0.08 9.04 -28.49
C ARG A 241 -0.10 10.51 -28.08
N LEU A 242 -1.34 10.94 -27.87
CA LEU A 242 -1.67 12.31 -27.46
C LEU A 242 -1.16 12.59 -26.04
N SER A 243 -1.37 11.69 -25.09
CA SER A 243 -0.88 11.91 -23.71
C SER A 243 0.65 11.98 -23.65
N ARG A 244 1.34 11.14 -24.43
CA ARG A 244 2.81 11.20 -24.56
C ARG A 244 3.29 12.52 -25.18
N LEU A 245 2.61 13.00 -26.21
CA LEU A 245 2.95 14.27 -26.87
C LEU A 245 2.78 15.45 -25.91
N ILE A 246 1.63 15.55 -25.24
CA ILE A 246 1.35 16.64 -24.28
C ILE A 246 2.36 16.62 -23.14
N ARG A 247 2.66 15.46 -22.53
CA ARG A 247 3.69 15.34 -21.50
C ARG A 247 5.04 15.80 -22.03
N ARG A 248 5.45 15.36 -23.22
CA ARG A 248 6.74 15.72 -23.83
C ARG A 248 6.87 17.21 -24.06
N ILE A 249 5.82 17.88 -24.56
CA ILE A 249 5.80 19.33 -24.74
C ILE A 249 5.94 20.03 -23.38
N GLY A 250 5.12 19.66 -22.40
CA GLY A 250 5.19 20.25 -21.06
C GLY A 250 6.51 19.97 -20.34
N GLU A 251 7.13 18.81 -20.56
CA GLU A 251 8.45 18.49 -20.01
C GLU A 251 9.55 19.35 -20.64
N LYS A 252 9.43 19.66 -21.92
CA LYS A 252 10.39 20.55 -22.61
C LYS A 252 10.26 21.99 -22.12
N THR A 253 9.03 22.47 -21.88
CA THR A 253 8.80 23.84 -21.39
C THR A 253 9.20 24.03 -19.92
N LEU A 254 9.06 22.98 -19.11
CA LEU A 254 9.33 23.00 -17.66
C LEU A 254 10.65 22.31 -17.28
N GLN A 255 11.57 22.15 -18.22
CA GLN A 255 12.81 21.39 -18.00
C GLN A 255 13.80 22.05 -17.04
N SER A 256 13.66 23.36 -16.79
CA SER A 256 14.59 24.12 -15.96
C SER A 256 14.70 23.57 -14.53
N ASP A 257 15.93 23.35 -14.08
CA ASP A 257 16.21 22.92 -12.70
C ASP A 257 16.04 24.06 -11.70
N LEU A 258 16.13 25.32 -12.18
CA LEU A 258 15.81 26.49 -11.35
C LEU A 258 14.35 26.48 -10.87
N ILE A 259 13.43 26.11 -11.76
CA ILE A 259 12.00 25.98 -11.41
C ILE A 259 11.84 24.88 -10.34
N GLU A 260 12.44 23.73 -10.54
CA GLU A 260 12.35 22.61 -9.58
C GLU A 260 12.93 23.02 -8.21
N ASN A 261 14.09 23.69 -8.18
CA ASN A 261 14.72 24.16 -6.94
C ASN A 261 13.86 25.20 -6.19
N ILE A 262 13.31 26.18 -6.91
CA ILE A 262 12.43 27.20 -6.31
C ILE A 262 11.18 26.54 -5.73
N LEU A 263 10.53 25.68 -6.50
CA LEU A 263 9.33 24.96 -6.06
C LEU A 263 9.65 23.98 -4.92
N GLY A 264 10.82 23.35 -4.96
CA GLY A 264 11.30 22.46 -3.91
C GLY A 264 11.47 23.20 -2.58
N ASN A 265 12.19 24.29 -2.59
CA ASN A 265 12.42 25.12 -1.40
C ASN A 265 11.10 25.65 -0.83
N TRP A 266 10.22 26.13 -1.69
CA TRP A 266 8.90 26.63 -1.28
C TRP A 266 8.04 25.51 -0.68
N GLN A 267 7.97 24.33 -1.33
CA GLN A 267 7.16 23.21 -0.85
C GLN A 267 7.73 22.62 0.44
N LYS A 268 9.07 22.43 0.54
CA LYS A 268 9.72 21.95 1.77
C LYS A 268 9.44 22.89 2.95
N LYS A 269 9.54 24.21 2.74
CA LYS A 269 9.20 25.21 3.77
C LYS A 269 7.70 25.13 4.17
N LYS A 270 6.80 25.00 3.19
CA LYS A 270 5.37 24.84 3.43
C LYS A 270 5.04 23.55 4.18
N ILE A 271 5.70 22.44 3.85
CA ILE A 271 5.54 21.17 4.54
C ILE A 271 6.03 21.28 6.00
N LYS A 272 7.24 21.82 6.20
CA LYS A 272 7.81 22.01 7.54
C LYS A 272 6.91 22.87 8.45
N ASN A 273 6.27 23.91 7.91
CA ASN A 273 5.44 24.83 8.66
C ASN A 273 3.98 24.35 8.78
N ASN A 274 3.60 23.21 8.21
CA ASN A 274 2.24 22.71 8.32
C ASN A 274 2.03 22.03 9.68
N PRO A 275 1.02 22.44 10.48
CA PRO A 275 0.74 21.81 11.78
C PRO A 275 0.57 20.29 11.70
N LYS A 276 0.00 19.76 10.61
CA LYS A 276 -0.15 18.32 10.39
C LYS A 276 1.18 17.60 10.18
N SER A 277 2.22 18.31 9.75
CA SER A 277 3.56 17.76 9.60
C SER A 277 4.34 17.73 10.91
N GLN A 278 3.83 18.39 11.93
CA GLN A 278 4.43 18.47 13.27
C GLN A 278 3.70 17.59 14.28
N THR A 279 2.74 16.77 13.82
CA THR A 279 2.01 15.85 14.69
C THR A 279 2.96 14.81 15.27
N ILE A 280 2.95 14.65 16.60
CA ILE A 280 3.74 13.61 17.29
C ILE A 280 3.30 12.24 16.78
N GLY A 281 4.26 11.36 16.46
CA GLY A 281 3.98 10.05 15.87
C GLY A 281 3.59 10.07 14.39
N GLY A 282 3.70 11.21 13.72
CA GLY A 282 3.54 11.30 12.26
C GLY A 282 4.82 10.91 11.51
N LEU A 283 4.68 10.27 10.36
CA LEU A 283 5.77 10.03 9.42
C LEU A 283 5.61 10.97 8.23
N ILE A 284 6.52 11.95 8.15
CA ILE A 284 6.56 12.93 7.07
C ILE A 284 7.91 12.88 6.40
N ILE A 285 7.93 12.46 5.14
CA ILE A 285 9.12 12.41 4.31
C ILE A 285 9.03 13.56 3.30
N SER A 286 10.09 14.37 3.22
CA SER A 286 10.17 15.51 2.31
C SER A 286 11.58 15.62 1.74
N SER A 287 11.89 14.74 0.80
CA SER A 287 13.17 14.68 0.08
C SER A 287 12.97 14.99 -1.40
N ASP A 288 14.07 14.99 -2.16
CA ASP A 288 14.05 15.14 -3.62
C ASP A 288 13.64 13.84 -4.33
N GLU A 289 13.57 12.72 -3.59
CA GLU A 289 13.21 11.41 -4.12
C GLU A 289 11.83 10.94 -3.67
N GLU A 290 11.40 11.33 -2.47
CA GLU A 290 10.15 10.87 -1.86
C GLU A 290 9.48 11.99 -1.09
N LEU A 291 8.18 12.16 -1.33
CA LEU A 291 7.28 13.02 -0.56
C LEU A 291 6.16 12.16 -0.02
N ALA A 292 6.15 11.89 1.28
CA ALA A 292 5.17 11.04 1.91
C ALA A 292 4.61 11.69 3.18
N PHE A 293 3.27 11.60 3.38
CA PHE A 293 2.56 12.33 4.41
C PHE A 293 1.58 11.42 5.15
N TRP A 294 2.03 10.86 6.28
CA TRP A 294 1.21 10.07 7.20
C TRP A 294 1.18 10.73 8.60
N PRO A 295 0.38 11.77 8.81
CA PRO A 295 0.35 12.50 10.08
C PRO A 295 -0.10 11.64 11.28
N ASN A 296 -0.79 10.54 11.04
CA ASN A 296 -1.25 9.60 12.06
C ASN A 296 -0.52 8.24 11.96
N PHE A 297 0.73 8.21 11.52
CA PHE A 297 1.48 6.99 11.26
C PHE A 297 1.55 6.06 12.47
N GLU A 298 1.80 6.60 13.66
CA GLU A 298 1.86 5.83 14.91
C GLU A 298 0.60 5.00 15.15
N ASN A 299 -0.58 5.56 14.86
CA ASN A 299 -1.86 4.87 14.99
C ASN A 299 -2.14 3.87 13.85
N GLN A 300 -1.43 3.97 12.74
CA GLN A 300 -1.60 3.10 11.57
C GLN A 300 -0.59 1.96 11.55
N GLY A 301 0.71 2.26 11.58
CA GLY A 301 1.78 1.28 11.52
C GLY A 301 2.11 0.66 12.89
N PRO A 302 2.76 1.42 13.80
CA PRO A 302 3.20 0.90 15.10
C PRO A 302 2.07 0.34 15.95
N ALA A 303 0.92 1.03 16.05
CA ALA A 303 -0.21 0.55 16.85
C ALA A 303 -0.86 -0.72 16.27
N VAL A 304 -0.91 -0.88 14.96
CA VAL A 304 -1.38 -2.14 14.33
C VAL A 304 -0.40 -3.26 14.65
N PHE A 305 0.90 -3.00 14.59
CA PHE A 305 1.93 -3.98 14.91
C PHE A 305 1.90 -4.40 16.38
N GLU A 306 1.74 -3.46 17.31
CA GLU A 306 1.60 -3.74 18.74
C GLU A 306 0.36 -4.60 19.02
N LYS A 307 -0.80 -4.24 18.47
CA LYS A 307 -2.03 -5.03 18.59
C LYS A 307 -1.86 -6.45 18.04
N PHE A 308 -1.18 -6.57 16.92
CA PHE A 308 -0.84 -7.86 16.32
C PHE A 308 0.01 -8.71 17.26
N GLN A 309 1.11 -8.16 17.78
CA GLN A 309 1.99 -8.87 18.70
C GLN A 309 1.27 -9.30 19.99
N ASN A 310 0.47 -8.41 20.57
CA ASN A 310 -0.29 -8.70 21.78
C ASN A 310 -1.31 -9.82 21.54
N LYS A 311 -2.03 -9.77 20.42
CA LYS A 311 -3.01 -10.77 20.05
C LYS A 311 -2.38 -12.14 19.79
N LEU A 312 -1.24 -12.17 19.08
CA LEU A 312 -0.50 -13.40 18.81
C LEU A 312 0.00 -14.05 20.11
N ARG A 313 0.59 -13.25 21.02
CA ARG A 313 1.04 -13.73 22.34
C ARG A 313 -0.11 -14.33 23.17
N ASN A 314 -1.27 -13.68 23.18
CA ASN A 314 -2.43 -14.18 23.93
C ASN A 314 -2.90 -15.54 23.40
N LEU A 315 -2.90 -15.74 22.07
CA LEU A 315 -3.27 -17.02 21.46
C LEU A 315 -2.24 -18.13 21.77
N GLU A 316 -0.95 -17.79 21.85
CA GLU A 316 0.10 -18.74 22.22
C GLU A 316 0.04 -19.16 23.69
N ASN A 317 -0.24 -18.21 24.60
CA ASN A 317 -0.29 -18.48 26.06
C ASN A 317 -1.51 -19.28 26.49
N HIS A 318 -2.62 -19.24 25.79
CA HIS A 318 -3.80 -20.06 26.09
C HIS A 318 -3.63 -21.55 25.73
N ASN A 319 -2.47 -21.97 25.25
CA ASN A 319 -2.13 -23.37 24.92
C ASN A 319 -1.05 -23.98 25.82
N GLN A 320 -0.53 -23.24 26.79
CA GLN A 320 0.28 -23.79 27.86
C GLN A 320 -0.59 -24.10 29.10
#